data_1497ca9c48ea7be68107be904f52c667
#
_entry.id   1497ca9c48ea7be68107be904f52c667
#
_cell.length_a   1.000
_cell.length_b   1.000
_cell.length_c   1.000
_cell.angle_alpha   90.00
_cell.angle_beta   90.00
_cell.angle_gamma   90.00
#
_symmetry.space_group_name_H-M   'P 1'
#
loop_
_entity.id
_entity.type
_entity.pdbx_description
1 polymer ?
#
loop_
_entity_poly.entity_id
_entity_poly.type
_entity_poly.pdbx_seq_one_letter_code
_entity_poly.pdbx_strand_id
1 'polypeptide(L)'
;MPTPKKGPRLASSPAHERLMLANMATSLFQHGRITTTLPKAKRLRPLAERLITFAKRGDLHSRRRVMRVIRNKSVVHVLFTQIAEQMEQREGGYTRIVKIAPRKGDSTPAAI
;
A
#
# COMPACT_ATOMS: atom_id res chain seq x y z
N MET A 1 -31.52 -2.60 -3.83
CA MET A 1 -31.12 -2.33 -2.45
C MET A 1 -29.64 -2.10 -2.35
N PRO A 2 -29.21 -0.96 -1.83
CA PRO A 2 -27.78 -0.70 -1.77
C PRO A 2 -27.10 -1.64 -0.78
N THR A 3 -25.96 -2.14 -1.19
CA THR A 3 -25.13 -2.95 -0.31
C THR A 3 -24.56 -2.07 0.80
N PRO A 4 -24.55 -2.54 2.06
CA PRO A 4 -23.94 -1.76 3.14
C PRO A 4 -22.48 -1.46 2.83
N LYS A 5 -22.08 -0.26 3.09
CA LYS A 5 -20.68 0.14 2.89
C LYS A 5 -19.80 -0.53 3.92
N LYS A 6 -18.79 -1.23 3.45
CA LYS A 6 -17.77 -1.81 4.31
C LYS A 6 -16.61 -0.84 4.46
N GLY A 7 -16.77 0.16 5.32
CA GLY A 7 -15.77 1.17 5.55
C GLY A 7 -15.85 2.34 4.57
N PRO A 8 -15.00 3.35 4.75
CA PRO A 8 -15.04 4.56 3.95
C PRO A 8 -14.61 4.30 2.52
N ARG A 9 -15.37 4.86 1.59
CA ARG A 9 -15.06 4.80 0.17
C ARG A 9 -14.28 6.06 -0.22
N LEU A 10 -13.13 5.88 -0.86
CA LEU A 10 -12.22 6.97 -1.21
C LEU A 10 -12.35 7.42 -2.65
N ALA A 11 -13.19 6.75 -3.44
CA ALA A 11 -13.42 7.08 -4.83
C ALA A 11 -14.83 6.72 -5.21
N SER A 12 -15.27 7.14 -6.40
CA SER A 12 -16.66 7.00 -6.85
C SER A 12 -17.10 5.55 -7.08
N SER A 13 -16.16 4.63 -7.30
CA SER A 13 -16.48 3.22 -7.54
C SER A 13 -15.43 2.32 -6.90
N PRO A 14 -15.80 1.05 -6.61
CA PRO A 14 -14.82 0.10 -6.07
C PRO A 14 -13.63 -0.15 -6.99
N ALA A 15 -13.86 -0.18 -8.30
CA ALA A 15 -12.77 -0.36 -9.27
C ALA A 15 -11.82 0.83 -9.24
N HIS A 16 -12.36 2.05 -9.17
CA HIS A 16 -11.58 3.27 -9.12
C HIS A 16 -10.76 3.35 -7.83
N GLU A 17 -11.35 2.96 -6.71
CA GLU A 17 -10.65 2.89 -5.43
C GLU A 17 -9.49 1.91 -5.47
N ARG A 18 -9.69 0.73 -6.04
CA ARG A 18 -8.62 -0.27 -6.16
C ARG A 18 -7.47 0.24 -7.00
N LEU A 19 -7.78 0.90 -8.11
CA LEU A 19 -6.75 1.50 -8.97
C LEU A 19 -5.97 2.58 -8.22
N MET A 20 -6.66 3.45 -7.52
CA MET A 20 -6.03 4.51 -6.74
C MET A 20 -5.10 3.93 -5.68
N LEU A 21 -5.56 2.94 -4.92
CA LEU A 21 -4.75 2.31 -3.88
C LEU A 21 -3.56 1.56 -4.47
N ALA A 22 -3.74 0.89 -5.60
CA ALA A 22 -2.64 0.22 -6.29
C ALA A 22 -1.56 1.21 -6.73
N ASN A 23 -1.96 2.36 -7.27
CA ASN A 23 -1.02 3.41 -7.66
C ASN A 23 -0.30 4.00 -6.45
N MET A 24 -1.00 4.20 -5.35
CA MET A 24 -0.39 4.68 -4.11
C MET A 24 0.61 3.68 -3.54
N ALA A 25 0.27 2.39 -3.55
CA ALA A 25 1.18 1.33 -3.10
C ALA A 25 2.43 1.29 -3.96
N THR A 26 2.27 1.41 -5.28
CA THR A 26 3.39 1.46 -6.21
C THR A 26 4.34 2.62 -5.87
N SER A 27 3.79 3.80 -5.65
CA SER A 27 4.58 4.97 -5.27
C SER A 27 5.27 4.79 -3.91
N LEU A 28 4.57 4.20 -2.96
CA LEU A 28 5.12 3.95 -1.63
C LEU A 28 6.35 3.03 -1.72
N PHE A 29 6.23 1.93 -2.46
CA PHE A 29 7.35 0.98 -2.59
C PHE A 29 8.49 1.56 -3.42
N GLN A 30 8.17 2.41 -4.38
CA GLN A 30 9.18 3.04 -5.23
C GLN A 30 10.01 4.09 -4.47
N HIS A 31 9.35 4.91 -3.67
CA HIS A 31 9.98 6.05 -3.00
C HIS A 31 10.26 5.84 -1.52
N GLY A 32 9.71 4.80 -0.92
CA GLY A 32 9.87 4.51 0.51
C GLY A 32 8.89 5.25 1.41
N ARG A 33 8.29 6.31 0.93
CA ARG A 33 7.22 7.04 1.64
C ARG A 33 6.42 7.89 0.69
N ILE A 34 5.19 8.17 1.09
CA ILE A 34 4.31 9.08 0.35
C ILE A 34 3.59 9.99 1.34
N THR A 35 3.17 11.15 0.86
CA THR A 35 2.32 12.08 1.62
C THR A 35 0.93 12.03 1.02
N THR A 36 -0.06 11.80 1.86
CA THR A 36 -1.45 11.69 1.41
C THR A 36 -2.39 12.09 2.55
N THR A 37 -3.69 12.04 2.30
CA THR A 37 -4.68 12.31 3.34
C THR A 37 -4.74 11.14 4.32
N LEU A 38 -5.15 11.41 5.54
CA LEU A 38 -5.24 10.38 6.57
C LEU A 38 -6.18 9.23 6.19
N PRO A 39 -7.39 9.48 5.66
CA PRO A 39 -8.26 8.38 5.23
C PRO A 39 -7.62 7.49 4.18
N LYS A 40 -6.93 8.08 3.20
CA LYS A 40 -6.24 7.32 2.17
C LYS A 40 -5.09 6.50 2.75
N ALA A 41 -4.32 7.07 3.66
CA ALA A 41 -3.23 6.36 4.32
C ALA A 41 -3.75 5.16 5.11
N LYS A 42 -4.84 5.35 5.85
CA LYS A 42 -5.46 4.26 6.62
C LYS A 42 -6.01 3.15 5.72
N ARG A 43 -6.51 3.51 4.55
CA ARG A 43 -7.03 2.54 3.60
C ARG A 43 -5.92 1.79 2.87
N LEU A 44 -4.83 2.48 2.58
CA LEU A 44 -3.67 1.91 1.91
C LEU A 44 -2.92 0.90 2.78
N ARG A 45 -2.82 1.16 4.07
CA ARG A 45 -1.99 0.36 4.98
C ARG A 45 -2.26 -1.14 4.92
N PRO A 46 -3.51 -1.63 4.99
CA PRO A 46 -3.76 -3.08 4.89
C PRO A 46 -3.26 -3.68 3.59
N LEU A 47 -3.43 -2.98 2.48
CA LEU A 47 -2.95 -3.45 1.19
C LEU A 47 -1.44 -3.52 1.15
N ALA A 48 -0.75 -2.47 1.58
CA ALA A 48 0.71 -2.42 1.59
C ALA A 48 1.29 -3.52 2.49
N GLU A 49 0.71 -3.70 3.67
CA GLU A 49 1.14 -4.76 4.61
C GLU A 49 1.01 -6.15 3.98
N ARG A 50 -0.09 -6.40 3.30
CA ARG A 50 -0.33 -7.68 2.63
C ARG A 50 0.67 -7.93 1.51
N LEU A 51 0.96 -6.92 0.72
CA LEU A 51 1.92 -7.04 -0.37
C LEU A 51 3.33 -7.32 0.15
N ILE A 52 3.72 -6.70 1.24
CA ILE A 52 5.01 -6.98 1.87
C ILE A 52 5.07 -8.41 2.41
N THR A 53 3.96 -8.89 2.99
CA THR A 53 3.88 -10.28 3.45
C THR A 53 4.11 -11.25 2.29
N PHE A 54 3.48 -11.02 1.13
CA PHE A 54 3.71 -11.84 -0.05
C PHE A 54 5.15 -11.76 -0.53
N ALA A 55 5.75 -10.57 -0.50
CA ALA A 55 7.13 -10.39 -0.91
C ALA A 55 8.09 -11.15 -0.01
N LYS A 56 7.82 -11.20 1.28
CA LYS A 56 8.64 -11.97 2.24
C LYS A 56 8.55 -13.47 2.01
N ARG A 57 7.40 -13.97 1.56
CA ARG A 57 7.28 -15.38 1.17
C ARG A 57 8.14 -15.69 -0.04
N GLY A 58 8.17 -14.79 -1.01
CA GLY A 58 9.04 -14.87 -2.17
C GLY A 58 8.74 -15.97 -3.17
N ASP A 59 7.67 -16.74 -3.00
CA ASP A 59 7.35 -17.81 -3.94
C ASP A 59 6.66 -17.28 -5.20
N LEU A 60 6.55 -18.13 -6.21
CA LEU A 60 5.97 -17.74 -7.49
C LEU A 60 4.50 -17.33 -7.36
N HIS A 61 3.74 -18.04 -6.54
CA HIS A 61 2.34 -17.74 -6.33
C HIS A 61 2.15 -16.35 -5.69
N SER A 62 2.94 -16.05 -4.67
CA SER A 62 2.92 -14.74 -4.01
C SER A 62 3.32 -13.63 -4.97
N ARG A 63 4.33 -13.87 -5.81
CA ARG A 63 4.77 -12.90 -6.81
C ARG A 63 3.66 -12.60 -7.82
N ARG A 64 2.95 -13.63 -8.27
CA ARG A 64 1.83 -13.45 -9.20
C ARG A 64 0.71 -12.62 -8.57
N ARG A 65 0.43 -12.83 -7.29
CA ARG A 65 -0.59 -12.05 -6.57
C ARG A 65 -0.20 -10.59 -6.47
N VAL A 66 1.06 -10.30 -6.16
CA VAL A 66 1.56 -8.92 -6.13
C VAL A 66 1.46 -8.27 -7.50
N MET A 67 1.81 -9.00 -8.55
CA MET A 67 1.78 -8.47 -9.93
C MET A 67 0.38 -8.14 -10.42
N ARG A 68 -0.65 -8.70 -9.82
CA ARG A 68 -2.04 -8.34 -10.14
C ARG A 68 -2.39 -6.94 -9.62
N VAL A 69 -1.70 -6.48 -8.60
CA VAL A 69 -1.92 -5.15 -8.02
C VAL A 69 -0.90 -4.17 -8.55
N ILE A 70 0.38 -4.51 -8.44
CA ILE A 70 1.49 -3.66 -8.89
C ILE A 70 1.97 -4.15 -10.24
N ARG A 71 1.64 -3.41 -11.28
CA ARG A 71 1.96 -3.81 -12.65
C ARG A 71 3.34 -3.38 -13.10
N ASN A 72 3.99 -2.51 -12.34
CA ASN A 72 5.34 -2.05 -12.66
C ASN A 72 6.35 -3.09 -12.20
N LYS A 73 7.00 -3.75 -13.15
CA LYS A 73 7.96 -4.83 -12.88
C LYS A 73 9.16 -4.36 -12.06
N SER A 74 9.60 -3.13 -12.27
CA SER A 74 10.73 -2.58 -11.51
C SER A 74 10.38 -2.43 -10.02
N VAL A 75 9.17 -1.99 -9.73
CA VAL A 75 8.70 -1.85 -8.36
C VAL A 75 8.50 -3.20 -7.70
N VAL A 76 7.98 -4.19 -8.44
CA VAL A 76 7.85 -5.56 -7.94
C VAL A 76 9.23 -6.11 -7.59
N HIS A 77 10.22 -5.88 -8.42
CA HIS A 77 11.58 -6.31 -8.15
C HIS A 77 12.14 -5.68 -6.87
N VAL A 78 11.96 -4.37 -6.69
CA VAL A 78 12.37 -3.67 -5.47
C VAL A 78 11.67 -4.25 -4.25
N LEU A 79 10.37 -4.53 -4.37
CA LEU A 79 9.58 -5.08 -3.27
C LEU A 79 10.12 -6.44 -2.83
N PHE A 80 10.39 -7.35 -3.78
CA PHE A 80 10.83 -8.71 -3.49
C PHE A 80 12.30 -8.82 -3.10
N THR A 81 13.12 -7.82 -3.43
CA THR A 81 14.54 -7.84 -3.09
C THR A 81 14.84 -6.92 -1.91
N GLN A 82 14.71 -5.62 -2.09
CA GLN A 82 15.15 -4.65 -1.09
C GLN A 82 14.19 -4.54 0.09
N ILE A 83 12.90 -4.39 -0.17
CA ILE A 83 11.91 -4.18 0.89
C ILE A 83 11.71 -5.45 1.69
N ALA A 84 11.60 -6.59 1.04
CA ALA A 84 11.45 -7.87 1.72
C ALA A 84 12.64 -8.14 2.65
N GLU A 85 13.84 -7.84 2.21
CA GLU A 85 15.05 -8.00 3.02
C GLU A 85 15.03 -7.08 4.24
N GLN A 86 14.68 -5.81 4.06
CA GLN A 86 14.60 -4.86 5.16
C GLN A 86 13.56 -5.25 6.20
N MET A 87 12.49 -5.91 5.79
CA MET A 87 11.37 -6.27 6.65
C MET A 87 11.43 -7.72 7.15
N GLU A 88 12.52 -8.43 6.86
CA GLU A 88 12.64 -9.85 7.17
C GLU A 88 12.43 -10.16 8.65
N GLN A 89 12.93 -9.31 9.53
CA GLN A 89 12.86 -9.50 10.96
C GLN A 89 11.53 -9.08 11.58
N ARG A 90 10.66 -8.45 10.82
CA ARG A 90 9.37 -7.97 11.33
C ARG A 90 8.24 -8.90 10.94
N GLU A 91 7.34 -9.12 11.89
CA GLU A 91 6.13 -9.92 11.68
C GLU A 91 4.93 -8.99 11.67
N GLY A 92 4.73 -8.26 10.56
CA GLY A 92 3.72 -7.22 10.46
C GLY A 92 4.26 -5.87 10.89
N GLY A 93 3.42 -4.84 10.85
CA GLY A 93 3.83 -3.50 11.20
C GLY A 93 4.90 -2.94 10.28
N TYR A 94 4.82 -3.25 8.99
CA TYR A 94 5.82 -2.83 8.01
C TYR A 94 5.70 -1.37 7.61
N THR A 95 4.54 -0.77 7.86
CA THR A 95 4.27 0.61 7.48
C THR A 95 3.94 1.44 8.70
N ARG A 96 4.17 2.75 8.57
CA ARG A 96 3.88 3.70 9.63
C ARG A 96 3.13 4.89 9.05
N ILE A 97 2.11 5.33 9.77
CA ILE A 97 1.39 6.55 9.44
C ILE A 97 1.82 7.63 10.43
N VAL A 98 2.40 8.70 9.91
CA VAL A 98 2.85 9.83 10.72
C VAL A 98 2.06 11.06 10.31
N LYS A 99 1.35 11.65 11.26
CA LYS A 99 0.60 12.88 11.00
C LYS A 99 1.56 14.05 10.91
N ILE A 100 1.42 14.83 9.86
CA ILE A 100 2.20 16.06 9.71
C ILE A 100 1.30 17.24 10.04
N ALA A 101 1.93 18.41 10.22
CA ALA A 101 1.21 19.62 10.56
C ALA A 101 0.04 19.85 9.59
N PRO A 102 -1.16 20.19 10.09
CA PRO A 102 -2.30 20.35 9.22
C PRO A 102 -2.10 21.52 8.27
N ARG A 103 -2.30 21.22 6.99
CA ARG A 103 -2.50 22.23 5.98
C ARG A 103 -3.99 22.27 5.70
N LYS A 104 -4.38 22.88 4.61
CA LYS A 104 -5.77 22.76 4.16
C LYS A 104 -6.02 21.28 3.81
N GLY A 105 -6.60 20.57 4.73
CA GLY A 105 -6.80 19.15 4.60
C GLY A 105 -5.71 18.37 5.35
N ASP A 106 -6.07 17.17 5.78
CA ASP A 106 -5.19 16.33 6.58
C ASP A 106 -4.19 15.61 5.68
N SER A 107 -3.00 16.15 5.56
CA SER A 107 -1.92 15.45 4.88
C SER A 107 -1.16 14.59 5.87
N THR A 108 -0.99 13.33 5.52
CA THR A 108 -0.23 12.39 6.34
C THR A 108 0.74 11.61 5.48
N PRO A 109 2.01 11.51 5.86
CA PRO A 109 2.91 10.60 5.18
C PRO A 109 2.62 9.16 5.61
N ALA A 110 2.75 8.24 4.66
CA ALA A 110 2.85 6.82 4.93
C ALA A 110 4.26 6.39 4.59
N ALA A 111 4.90 5.64 5.48
CA ALA A 111 6.28 5.24 5.31
C ALA A 111 6.49 3.76 5.63
N ILE A 112 7.46 3.19 5.01
CA ILE A 112 7.88 1.81 5.27
C ILE A 112 8.99 1.80 6.31
#